data_e3446fe3d04962a4dc4a902736fe583e
#
_entry.id   e3446fe3d04962a4dc4a902736fe583e
#
_cell.length_a   1.000
_cell.length_b   1.000
_cell.length_c   1.000
_cell.angle_alpha   90.00
_cell.angle_beta   90.00
_cell.angle_gamma   90.00
#
_symmetry.space_group_name_H-M   'P 1'
#
loop_
_entity.id
_entity.type
_entity.pdbx_description
1 polymer ?
#
loop_
_entity_poly.entity_id
_entity_poly.type
_entity_poly.pdbx_seq_one_letter_code
_entity_poly.pdbx_strand_id
1 'polypeptide(L)'
;MENINDYSKKQADMCIDNDSIPKSLYADYGVKKGLRDENGQGVLTGLTNISSVRAFDVIDGEKVPCDGELLYRGYDVTKLVKGAGDKRFIFEESAYLLLFGELPDATQLEEFRHIIANCMELPTNFTRDVIMKAPSADIMNSMTRSILTLASYDDRKDDLSIENVLRQSIQLISTFPMLAVYGYHAYNHYERDDSMYIHRPDKELSLAENFLRMLRPDMKYTPLETHVLDIALLLHMEHGGGNNSSFTTRVVTSSGSDTYSAIAAAMSSLKGRKHGGANLMVMNMMEDIRAHIKDYHDEEEIEHYLDKILNKEAFDKKGLIYGMGHAVYSLSDPRERVFKGFVEQLANAKGRAEDMALYNNIERIAPMLIAKERKIFKGVSPNVDFYSGFVYDMLDIPKELYTPLFAIARIVGWSAHRIEELVTTDKIIRPAYKSLVTKREYVDRSHRD
;
A
#
# COMPACT_ATOMS: atom_id res chain seq x y z
N MET A 1 -43.68 -8.32 -3.05
CA MET A 1 -42.64 -7.48 -3.64
C MET A 1 -41.39 -8.31 -3.77
N GLU A 2 -40.86 -8.42 -4.99
CA GLU A 2 -39.53 -9.02 -5.23
C GLU A 2 -38.50 -8.25 -4.38
N ASN A 3 -37.69 -8.95 -3.59
CA ASN A 3 -36.66 -8.24 -2.81
C ASN A 3 -35.49 -7.83 -3.72
N ILE A 4 -34.65 -6.89 -3.26
CA ILE A 4 -33.55 -6.37 -4.08
C ILE A 4 -32.57 -7.44 -4.51
N ASN A 5 -32.37 -8.49 -3.71
CA ASN A 5 -31.44 -9.58 -4.03
C ASN A 5 -31.95 -10.42 -5.21
N ASP A 6 -33.24 -10.74 -5.24
CA ASP A 6 -33.88 -11.52 -6.31
C ASP A 6 -33.87 -10.70 -7.60
N TYR A 7 -34.20 -9.40 -7.53
CA TYR A 7 -34.14 -8.50 -8.67
C TYR A 7 -32.72 -8.39 -9.24
N SER A 8 -31.73 -8.15 -8.35
CA SER A 8 -30.33 -8.01 -8.76
C SER A 8 -29.79 -9.29 -9.43
N LYS A 9 -30.13 -10.47 -8.89
CA LYS A 9 -29.74 -11.75 -9.46
C LYS A 9 -30.35 -11.94 -10.85
N LYS A 10 -31.63 -11.60 -11.04
CA LYS A 10 -32.33 -11.67 -12.32
C LYS A 10 -31.73 -10.76 -13.39
N GLN A 11 -31.25 -9.55 -12.99
CA GLN A 11 -30.72 -8.58 -13.94
C GLN A 11 -29.19 -8.71 -14.18
N ALA A 12 -28.48 -9.50 -13.36
CA ALA A 12 -27.03 -9.61 -13.44
C ALA A 12 -26.54 -10.10 -14.82
N ASP A 13 -27.22 -11.11 -15.40
CA ASP A 13 -26.83 -11.65 -16.71
C ASP A 13 -26.97 -10.60 -17.82
N MET A 14 -28.05 -9.80 -17.78
CA MET A 14 -28.23 -8.69 -18.72
C MET A 14 -27.10 -7.66 -18.63
N CYS A 15 -26.64 -7.32 -17.41
CA CYS A 15 -25.49 -6.45 -17.23
C CYS A 15 -24.22 -7.07 -17.82
N ILE A 16 -23.97 -8.37 -17.56
CA ILE A 16 -22.80 -9.07 -18.06
C ILE A 16 -22.80 -9.09 -19.60
N ASP A 17 -23.90 -9.40 -20.20
CA ASP A 17 -24.03 -9.50 -21.67
C ASP A 17 -23.84 -8.13 -22.34
N ASN A 18 -24.43 -7.06 -21.79
CA ASN A 18 -24.32 -5.72 -22.35
C ASN A 18 -22.96 -5.07 -22.13
N ASP A 19 -22.27 -5.36 -21.02
CA ASP A 19 -21.02 -4.71 -20.63
C ASP A 19 -19.76 -5.50 -21.01
N SER A 20 -19.92 -6.71 -21.58
CA SER A 20 -18.80 -7.53 -22.01
C SER A 20 -18.11 -6.95 -23.23
N ILE A 21 -16.77 -6.73 -23.10
CA ILE A 21 -15.92 -6.27 -24.21
C ILE A 21 -14.86 -7.33 -24.50
N PRO A 22 -14.89 -7.94 -25.70
CA PRO A 22 -13.89 -8.90 -26.14
C PRO A 22 -12.48 -8.33 -26.10
N LYS A 23 -11.52 -9.12 -25.63
CA LYS A 23 -10.11 -8.66 -25.51
C LYS A 23 -9.49 -8.24 -26.83
N SER A 24 -9.86 -8.88 -27.94
CA SER A 24 -9.38 -8.54 -29.29
C SER A 24 -9.67 -7.11 -29.67
N LEU A 25 -10.80 -6.55 -29.28
CA LEU A 25 -11.16 -5.16 -29.61
C LEU A 25 -10.19 -4.12 -29.06
N TYR A 26 -9.50 -4.40 -27.96
CA TYR A 26 -8.47 -3.48 -27.45
C TYR A 26 -7.31 -3.35 -28.42
N ALA A 27 -6.85 -4.47 -29.01
CA ALA A 27 -5.83 -4.48 -30.04
C ALA A 27 -6.33 -3.83 -31.32
N ASP A 28 -7.53 -4.20 -31.82
CA ASP A 28 -8.13 -3.68 -33.06
C ASP A 28 -8.27 -2.15 -33.04
N TYR A 29 -8.58 -1.57 -31.90
CA TYR A 29 -8.69 -0.12 -31.71
C TYR A 29 -7.41 0.56 -31.20
N GLY A 30 -6.32 -0.19 -31.01
CA GLY A 30 -5.06 0.34 -30.45
C GLY A 30 -5.20 0.86 -29.01
N VAL A 31 -6.18 0.36 -28.23
CA VAL A 31 -6.48 0.83 -26.88
C VAL A 31 -5.59 0.13 -25.86
N LYS A 32 -4.97 0.92 -24.98
CA LYS A 32 -4.13 0.43 -23.88
C LYS A 32 -4.99 0.09 -22.68
N LYS A 33 -5.39 -1.18 -22.53
CA LYS A 33 -6.25 -1.64 -21.43
C LYS A 33 -5.62 -1.39 -20.07
N GLY A 34 -6.30 -0.63 -19.21
CA GLY A 34 -5.79 -0.30 -17.89
C GLY A 34 -4.50 0.55 -17.92
N LEU A 35 -4.33 1.38 -18.96
CA LEU A 35 -3.14 2.18 -19.21
C LEU A 35 -1.85 1.34 -19.35
N ARG A 36 -1.99 0.11 -19.88
CA ARG A 36 -0.86 -0.79 -20.19
C ARG A 36 -0.95 -1.29 -21.62
N ASP A 37 0.20 -1.47 -22.24
CA ASP A 37 0.28 -2.15 -23.54
C ASP A 37 0.12 -3.67 -23.39
N GLU A 38 0.14 -4.39 -24.50
CA GLU A 38 -0.01 -5.86 -24.54
C GLU A 38 1.12 -6.59 -23.81
N ASN A 39 2.30 -5.97 -23.70
CA ASN A 39 3.45 -6.50 -22.98
C ASN A 39 3.41 -6.15 -21.48
N GLY A 40 2.33 -5.49 -21.02
CA GLY A 40 2.12 -5.08 -19.64
C GLY A 40 2.86 -3.81 -19.23
N GLN A 41 3.51 -3.11 -20.17
CA GLN A 41 4.20 -1.85 -19.88
C GLN A 41 3.18 -0.73 -19.67
N GLY A 42 3.40 0.11 -18.64
CA GLY A 42 2.59 1.28 -18.37
C GLY A 42 2.73 2.35 -19.44
N VAL A 43 1.63 3.01 -19.78
CA VAL A 43 1.62 4.20 -20.63
C VAL A 43 2.22 5.37 -19.84
N LEU A 44 3.14 6.10 -20.45
CA LEU A 44 3.67 7.34 -19.86
C LEU A 44 2.59 8.42 -19.90
N THR A 45 2.04 8.77 -18.72
CA THR A 45 0.91 9.68 -18.60
C THR A 45 1.25 11.01 -17.92
N GLY A 46 2.43 11.12 -17.32
CA GLY A 46 2.84 12.34 -16.62
C GLY A 46 4.32 12.35 -16.27
N LEU A 47 4.74 13.47 -15.69
CA LEU A 47 6.07 13.70 -15.16
C LEU A 47 6.00 13.86 -13.65
N THR A 48 7.07 13.53 -12.93
CA THR A 48 7.15 13.69 -11.47
C THR A 48 8.59 13.94 -11.02
N ASN A 49 8.73 14.79 -10.02
CA ASN A 49 9.98 15.01 -9.28
C ASN A 49 10.02 14.20 -7.95
N ILE A 50 8.95 13.46 -7.62
CA ILE A 50 8.82 12.82 -6.31
C ILE A 50 9.66 11.55 -6.22
N SER A 51 9.56 10.69 -7.23
CA SER A 51 10.26 9.41 -7.22
C SER A 51 10.57 8.89 -8.62
N SER A 52 11.55 8.00 -8.70
CA SER A 52 11.87 7.23 -9.91
C SER A 52 11.92 5.76 -9.58
N VAL A 53 11.30 4.95 -10.43
CA VAL A 53 11.27 3.49 -10.33
C VAL A 53 11.84 2.91 -11.61
N ARG A 54 12.99 2.24 -11.54
CA ARG A 54 13.70 1.68 -12.69
C ARG A 54 13.90 0.17 -12.50
N ALA A 55 13.70 -0.59 -13.58
CA ALA A 55 13.89 -2.03 -13.61
C ALA A 55 14.46 -2.55 -14.94
N PHE A 56 14.81 -1.65 -15.85
CA PHE A 56 15.43 -1.97 -17.13
C PHE A 56 16.28 -0.80 -17.60
N ASP A 57 17.33 -1.12 -18.35
CA ASP A 57 18.12 -0.19 -19.12
C ASP A 57 17.67 -0.22 -20.59
N VAL A 58 17.98 0.82 -21.34
CA VAL A 58 17.79 0.85 -22.79
C VAL A 58 19.17 0.74 -23.45
N ILE A 59 19.45 -0.41 -24.08
CA ILE A 59 20.70 -0.69 -24.76
C ILE A 59 20.35 -0.92 -26.24
N ASP A 60 20.92 -0.12 -27.12
CA ASP A 60 20.65 -0.15 -28.58
C ASP A 60 19.15 -0.05 -28.95
N GLY A 61 18.37 0.67 -28.14
CA GLY A 61 16.93 0.84 -28.32
C GLY A 61 16.07 -0.30 -27.77
N GLU A 62 16.69 -1.36 -27.25
CA GLU A 62 16.02 -2.48 -26.61
C GLU A 62 16.05 -2.37 -25.08
N LYS A 63 14.96 -2.84 -24.44
CA LYS A 63 14.87 -2.88 -22.97
C LYS A 63 15.51 -4.14 -22.43
N VAL A 64 16.57 -3.94 -21.67
CA VAL A 64 17.29 -5.01 -20.97
C VAL A 64 16.98 -4.93 -19.48
N PRO A 65 16.46 -6.00 -18.84
CA PRO A 65 16.24 -6.02 -17.40
C PRO A 65 17.51 -5.69 -16.64
N CYS A 66 17.40 -4.81 -15.64
CA CYS A 66 18.46 -4.49 -14.70
C CYS A 66 17.99 -4.69 -13.26
N ASP A 67 18.91 -4.59 -12.31
CA ASP A 67 18.55 -4.52 -10.89
C ASP A 67 17.58 -3.37 -10.64
N GLY A 68 16.56 -3.63 -9.80
CA GLY A 68 15.59 -2.62 -9.45
C GLY A 68 16.22 -1.45 -8.71
N GLU A 69 15.78 -0.23 -9.06
CA GLU A 69 16.17 0.99 -8.38
C GLU A 69 14.91 1.77 -7.99
N LEU A 70 14.91 2.30 -6.79
CA LEU A 70 13.89 3.22 -6.29
C LEU A 70 14.57 4.45 -5.72
N LEU A 71 14.25 5.60 -6.30
CA LEU A 71 14.77 6.89 -5.85
C LEU A 71 13.64 7.73 -5.24
N TYR A 72 13.86 8.28 -4.06
CA TYR A 72 13.03 9.33 -3.45
C TYR A 72 13.71 10.67 -3.68
N ARG A 73 13.11 11.55 -4.45
CA ARG A 73 13.69 12.86 -4.81
C ARG A 73 15.14 12.76 -5.32
N GLY A 74 15.47 11.68 -6.03
CA GLY A 74 16.81 11.42 -6.54
C GLY A 74 17.75 10.65 -5.60
N TYR A 75 17.36 10.41 -4.34
CA TYR A 75 18.12 9.61 -3.39
C TYR A 75 17.71 8.14 -3.43
N ASP A 76 18.68 7.26 -3.60
CA ASP A 76 18.46 5.80 -3.58
C ASP A 76 17.97 5.34 -2.20
N VAL A 77 16.84 4.63 -2.15
CA VAL A 77 16.24 4.17 -0.87
C VAL A 77 17.18 3.27 -0.09
N THR A 78 18.04 2.48 -0.76
CA THR A 78 19.02 1.64 -0.09
C THR A 78 20.09 2.46 0.61
N LYS A 79 20.44 3.61 0.04
CA LYS A 79 21.37 4.57 0.66
C LYS A 79 20.71 5.36 1.78
N LEU A 80 19.43 5.70 1.65
CA LEU A 80 18.67 6.33 2.73
C LEU A 80 18.62 5.41 3.96
N VAL A 81 18.29 4.14 3.78
CA VAL A 81 18.28 3.16 4.88
C VAL A 81 19.67 2.97 5.49
N LYS A 82 20.72 2.80 4.65
CA LYS A 82 22.09 2.66 5.15
C LYS A 82 22.59 3.92 5.87
N GLY A 83 22.23 5.09 5.36
CA GLY A 83 22.60 6.38 5.95
C GLY A 83 21.88 6.68 7.28
N ALA A 84 20.70 6.09 7.47
CA ALA A 84 19.98 6.17 8.72
C ALA A 84 20.74 5.46 9.86
N GLY A 85 21.43 4.35 9.58
CA GLY A 85 22.15 3.58 10.61
C GLY A 85 21.22 3.24 11.77
N ASP A 86 21.69 3.49 13.02
CA ASP A 86 20.88 3.26 14.23
C ASP A 86 20.12 4.52 14.69
N LYS A 87 19.91 5.51 13.80
CA LYS A 87 19.23 6.76 14.15
C LYS A 87 17.74 6.54 14.39
N ARG A 88 17.15 7.43 15.18
CA ARG A 88 15.70 7.56 15.34
C ARG A 88 15.15 8.54 14.28
N PHE A 89 13.84 8.53 14.10
CA PHE A 89 13.10 9.47 13.22
C PHE A 89 13.41 9.30 11.73
N ILE A 90 13.61 8.06 11.29
CA ILE A 90 13.89 7.73 9.89
C ILE A 90 12.67 8.02 9.01
N PHE A 91 11.46 7.75 9.54
CA PHE A 91 10.21 8.09 8.86
C PHE A 91 10.09 9.61 8.67
N GLU A 92 10.32 10.39 9.72
CA GLU A 92 10.19 11.84 9.69
C GLU A 92 11.22 12.49 8.74
N GLU A 93 12.47 12.04 8.75
CA GLU A 93 13.51 12.49 7.80
C GLU A 93 13.12 12.20 6.35
N SER A 94 12.60 11.01 6.08
CA SER A 94 12.18 10.60 4.74
C SER A 94 10.89 11.29 4.30
N ALA A 95 9.97 11.53 5.23
CA ALA A 95 8.75 12.31 4.98
C ALA A 95 9.09 13.77 4.62
N TYR A 96 10.04 14.38 5.34
CA TYR A 96 10.56 15.70 5.02
C TYR A 96 11.11 15.73 3.58
N LEU A 97 11.98 14.76 3.23
CA LEU A 97 12.55 14.65 1.89
C LEU A 97 11.46 14.59 0.81
N LEU A 98 10.46 13.72 0.97
CA LEU A 98 9.40 13.56 -0.04
C LEU A 98 8.53 14.81 -0.18
N LEU A 99 8.20 15.47 0.93
CA LEU A 99 7.35 16.67 0.90
C LEU A 99 8.10 17.90 0.36
N PHE A 100 9.34 18.12 0.78
CA PHE A 100 10.06 19.36 0.52
C PHE A 100 11.16 19.24 -0.55
N GLY A 101 11.55 18.02 -0.94
CA GLY A 101 12.48 17.77 -2.05
C GLY A 101 13.95 17.68 -1.69
N GLU A 102 14.32 17.98 -0.43
CA GLU A 102 15.70 17.98 0.08
C GLU A 102 15.76 17.26 1.43
N LEU A 103 16.91 16.67 1.76
CA LEU A 103 17.13 16.10 3.09
C LEU A 103 17.23 17.22 4.13
N PRO A 104 16.58 17.07 5.30
CA PRO A 104 16.68 18.09 6.35
C PRO A 104 18.07 18.09 6.99
N ASP A 105 18.53 19.28 7.38
CA ASP A 105 19.58 19.37 8.40
C ASP A 105 19.02 19.02 9.79
N ALA A 106 19.89 19.00 10.80
CA ALA A 106 19.49 18.63 12.17
C ALA A 106 18.41 19.57 12.76
N THR A 107 18.49 20.86 12.45
CA THR A 107 17.52 21.87 12.94
C THR A 107 16.18 21.69 12.25
N GLN A 108 16.18 21.53 10.94
CA GLN A 108 14.99 21.32 10.13
C GLN A 108 14.26 20.02 10.51
N LEU A 109 15.02 18.94 10.76
CA LEU A 109 14.44 17.68 11.23
C LEU A 109 13.79 17.85 12.61
N GLU A 110 14.46 18.54 13.53
CA GLU A 110 13.93 18.79 14.87
C GLU A 110 12.65 19.63 14.83
N GLU A 111 12.62 20.70 14.03
CA GLU A 111 11.41 21.51 13.81
C GLU A 111 10.28 20.68 13.21
N PHE A 112 10.57 19.89 12.18
CA PHE A 112 9.56 19.07 11.51
C PHE A 112 8.96 18.01 12.42
N ARG A 113 9.81 17.29 13.19
CA ARG A 113 9.31 16.29 14.15
C ARG A 113 8.45 16.92 15.26
N HIS A 114 8.77 18.12 15.72
CA HIS A 114 7.92 18.85 16.66
C HIS A 114 6.56 19.21 16.06
N ILE A 115 6.52 19.60 14.79
CA ILE A 115 5.28 19.88 14.08
C ILE A 115 4.44 18.58 13.96
N ILE A 116 5.04 17.47 13.52
CA ILE A 116 4.37 16.16 13.45
C ILE A 116 3.79 15.77 14.82
N ALA A 117 4.60 15.87 15.87
CA ALA A 117 4.20 15.51 17.24
C ALA A 117 3.05 16.40 17.77
N ASN A 118 3.09 17.70 17.49
CA ASN A 118 2.03 18.62 17.88
C ASN A 118 0.71 18.40 17.10
N CYS A 119 0.79 17.85 15.89
CA CYS A 119 -0.37 17.49 15.07
C CYS A 119 -0.94 16.09 15.39
N MET A 120 -0.31 15.31 16.27
CA MET A 120 -0.85 14.02 16.75
C MET A 120 -2.00 14.24 17.74
N GLU A 121 -3.05 14.89 17.28
CA GLU A 121 -4.24 15.18 18.07
C GLU A 121 -5.51 15.05 17.20
N LEU A 122 -6.55 14.47 17.78
CA LEU A 122 -7.87 14.37 17.16
C LEU A 122 -8.81 15.40 17.79
N PRO A 123 -9.84 15.87 17.06
CA PRO A 123 -10.85 16.77 17.62
C PRO A 123 -11.46 16.20 18.90
N THR A 124 -11.92 17.08 19.78
CA THR A 124 -12.55 16.70 21.05
C THR A 124 -13.66 15.67 20.82
N ASN A 125 -13.63 14.58 21.59
CA ASN A 125 -14.58 13.46 21.50
C ASN A 125 -14.58 12.67 20.18
N PHE A 126 -13.71 12.96 19.23
CA PHE A 126 -13.69 12.31 17.91
C PHE A 126 -13.59 10.78 18.01
N THR A 127 -12.71 10.26 18.88
CA THR A 127 -12.57 8.81 19.09
C THR A 127 -13.91 8.18 19.51
N ARG A 128 -14.61 8.78 20.51
CA ARG A 128 -15.90 8.30 20.99
C ARG A 128 -17.01 8.43 19.95
N ASP A 129 -17.10 9.59 19.31
CA ASP A 129 -18.28 9.96 18.51
C ASP A 129 -18.18 9.54 17.03
N VAL A 130 -16.96 9.27 16.55
CA VAL A 130 -16.70 8.87 15.17
C VAL A 130 -16.11 7.47 15.09
N ILE A 131 -14.95 7.23 15.71
CA ILE A 131 -14.23 5.95 15.54
C ILE A 131 -15.03 4.81 16.18
N MET A 132 -15.50 4.98 17.41
CA MET A 132 -16.22 3.95 18.17
C MET A 132 -17.67 3.74 17.73
N LYS A 133 -18.26 4.61 16.90
CA LYS A 133 -19.69 4.52 16.51
C LYS A 133 -20.00 3.37 15.55
N ALA A 134 -19.07 2.96 14.72
CA ALA A 134 -19.27 1.88 13.75
C ALA A 134 -17.97 1.07 13.62
N PRO A 135 -17.62 0.30 14.65
CA PRO A 135 -16.43 -0.56 14.64
C PRO A 135 -16.54 -1.62 13.54
N SER A 136 -15.41 -2.03 13.01
CA SER A 136 -15.34 -3.01 11.93
C SER A 136 -13.94 -3.60 11.85
N ALA A 137 -13.82 -4.88 11.51
CA ALA A 137 -12.54 -5.52 11.16
C ALA A 137 -11.87 -4.85 9.95
N ASP A 138 -12.63 -4.15 9.10
CA ASP A 138 -12.12 -3.36 8.00
C ASP A 138 -11.62 -1.99 8.50
N ILE A 139 -10.42 -1.99 9.09
CA ILE A 139 -9.80 -0.78 9.65
C ILE A 139 -9.56 0.27 8.56
N MET A 140 -9.25 -0.13 7.32
CA MET A 140 -9.14 0.80 6.20
C MET A 140 -10.44 1.58 5.97
N ASN A 141 -11.59 0.93 6.09
CA ASN A 141 -12.90 1.61 6.01
C ASN A 141 -13.11 2.55 7.19
N SER A 142 -12.78 2.13 8.41
CA SER A 142 -12.86 2.97 9.61
C SER A 142 -12.02 4.24 9.46
N MET A 143 -10.77 4.10 9.01
CA MET A 143 -9.88 5.24 8.72
C MET A 143 -10.46 6.15 7.63
N THR A 144 -10.95 5.60 6.52
CA THR A 144 -11.50 6.38 5.40
C THR A 144 -12.70 7.22 5.84
N ARG A 145 -13.62 6.64 6.62
CA ARG A 145 -14.75 7.38 7.20
C ARG A 145 -14.29 8.50 8.15
N SER A 146 -13.29 8.19 8.97
CA SER A 146 -12.69 9.16 9.89
C SER A 146 -12.06 10.33 9.15
N ILE A 147 -11.31 10.07 8.07
CA ILE A 147 -10.71 11.11 7.22
C ILE A 147 -11.78 12.04 6.65
N LEU A 148 -12.84 11.48 6.06
CA LEU A 148 -13.95 12.27 5.52
C LEU A 148 -14.68 13.07 6.61
N THR A 149 -14.79 12.53 7.81
CA THR A 149 -15.39 13.24 8.94
C THR A 149 -14.49 14.38 9.44
N LEU A 150 -13.14 14.20 9.43
CA LEU A 150 -12.20 15.26 9.79
C LEU A 150 -12.35 16.50 8.93
N ALA A 151 -12.75 16.37 7.67
CA ALA A 151 -13.06 17.50 6.79
C ALA A 151 -14.11 18.45 7.40
N SER A 152 -15.06 17.94 8.18
CA SER A 152 -16.10 18.75 8.84
C SER A 152 -15.58 19.57 10.04
N TYR A 153 -14.36 19.31 10.49
CA TYR A 153 -13.70 20.05 11.57
C TYR A 153 -12.66 21.04 11.05
N ASP A 154 -12.48 21.15 9.73
CA ASP A 154 -11.52 22.08 9.09
C ASP A 154 -12.28 23.14 8.31
N ASP A 155 -12.34 24.36 8.86
CA ASP A 155 -13.00 25.52 8.25
C ASP A 155 -12.33 25.94 6.92
N ARG A 156 -11.09 25.52 6.67
CA ARG A 156 -10.34 25.80 5.45
C ARG A 156 -10.22 24.57 4.54
N LYS A 157 -11.11 23.59 4.64
CA LYS A 157 -11.01 22.33 3.89
C LYS A 157 -10.95 22.53 2.36
N ASP A 158 -11.66 23.53 1.85
CA ASP A 158 -11.78 23.84 0.41
C ASP A 158 -10.70 24.80 -0.12
N ASP A 159 -9.81 25.31 0.75
CA ASP A 159 -8.69 26.15 0.36
C ASP A 159 -7.55 25.30 -0.20
N LEU A 160 -7.34 25.39 -1.53
CA LEU A 160 -6.34 24.63 -2.29
C LEU A 160 -4.98 25.34 -2.37
N SER A 161 -4.75 26.43 -1.62
CA SER A 161 -3.42 27.02 -1.53
C SER A 161 -2.41 25.98 -1.03
N ILE A 162 -1.21 26.02 -1.57
CA ILE A 162 -0.15 25.05 -1.21
C ILE A 162 0.14 25.05 0.28
N GLU A 163 0.14 26.24 0.90
CA GLU A 163 0.27 26.39 2.36
C GLU A 163 -0.79 25.57 3.12
N ASN A 164 -2.06 25.71 2.73
CA ASN A 164 -3.14 25.01 3.42
C ASN A 164 -3.15 23.50 3.13
N VAL A 165 -2.89 23.09 1.89
CA VAL A 165 -2.79 21.67 1.51
C VAL A 165 -1.62 21.01 2.25
N LEU A 166 -0.49 21.69 2.42
CA LEU A 166 0.64 21.19 3.20
C LEU A 166 0.24 21.04 4.68
N ARG A 167 -0.41 22.04 5.28
CA ARG A 167 -0.95 21.97 6.64
C ARG A 167 -1.85 20.74 6.83
N GLN A 168 -2.83 20.55 5.95
CA GLN A 168 -3.75 19.41 5.98
C GLN A 168 -3.02 18.08 5.82
N SER A 169 -2.04 18.02 4.93
CA SER A 169 -1.22 16.83 4.69
C SER A 169 -0.43 16.43 5.93
N ILE A 170 0.26 17.36 6.56
CA ILE A 170 1.03 17.12 7.80
C ILE A 170 0.10 16.67 8.93
N GLN A 171 -1.06 17.28 9.07
CA GLN A 171 -2.05 16.91 10.07
C GLN A 171 -2.56 15.48 9.86
N LEU A 172 -2.87 15.08 8.63
CA LEU A 172 -3.30 13.73 8.31
C LEU A 172 -2.17 12.70 8.50
N ILE A 173 -0.94 13.00 8.06
CA ILE A 173 0.24 12.14 8.30
C ILE A 173 0.37 11.86 9.79
N SER A 174 0.26 12.90 10.62
CA SER A 174 0.41 12.78 12.09
C SER A 174 -0.73 12.00 12.75
N THR A 175 -1.95 12.08 12.22
CA THR A 175 -3.14 11.45 12.85
C THR A 175 -3.42 10.03 12.35
N PHE A 176 -2.86 9.61 11.23
CA PHE A 176 -3.11 8.27 10.65
C PHE A 176 -2.82 7.11 11.61
N PRO A 177 -1.72 7.10 12.39
CA PRO A 177 -1.51 6.06 13.40
C PRO A 177 -2.63 5.99 14.43
N MET A 178 -3.14 7.13 14.88
CA MET A 178 -4.24 7.19 15.84
C MET A 178 -5.54 6.62 15.24
N LEU A 179 -5.85 7.00 13.99
CA LEU A 179 -7.05 6.50 13.30
C LEU A 179 -7.01 4.97 13.12
N ALA A 180 -5.84 4.43 12.79
CA ALA A 180 -5.63 2.99 12.61
C ALA A 180 -5.75 2.24 13.95
N VAL A 181 -4.99 2.66 14.95
CA VAL A 181 -4.88 1.97 16.23
C VAL A 181 -6.16 2.07 17.03
N TYR A 182 -6.77 3.26 17.12
CA TYR A 182 -8.05 3.41 17.84
C TYR A 182 -9.20 2.72 17.11
N GLY A 183 -9.16 2.69 15.76
CA GLY A 183 -10.09 1.88 14.97
C GLY A 183 -9.99 0.39 15.28
N TYR A 184 -8.78 -0.13 15.41
CA TYR A 184 -8.51 -1.51 15.79
C TYR A 184 -8.97 -1.81 17.23
N HIS A 185 -8.64 -0.94 18.19
CA HIS A 185 -9.09 -1.12 19.58
C HIS A 185 -10.63 -1.03 19.72
N ALA A 186 -11.27 -0.16 18.95
CA ALA A 186 -12.73 -0.09 18.91
C ALA A 186 -13.33 -1.40 18.36
N TYR A 187 -12.76 -1.93 17.28
CA TYR A 187 -13.17 -3.23 16.75
C TYR A 187 -13.01 -4.36 17.78
N ASN A 188 -11.85 -4.47 18.43
CA ASN A 188 -11.64 -5.48 19.46
C ASN A 188 -12.59 -5.33 20.63
N HIS A 189 -12.85 -4.10 21.06
CA HIS A 189 -13.75 -3.84 22.18
C HIS A 189 -15.18 -4.31 21.90
N TYR A 190 -15.73 -4.00 20.72
CA TYR A 190 -17.12 -4.31 20.40
C TYR A 190 -17.35 -5.70 19.81
N GLU A 191 -16.37 -6.28 19.14
CA GLU A 191 -16.53 -7.54 18.39
C GLU A 191 -15.78 -8.72 19.02
N ARG A 192 -14.82 -8.45 19.94
CA ARG A 192 -14.00 -9.48 20.58
C ARG A 192 -14.00 -9.41 22.11
N ASP A 193 -14.85 -8.57 22.70
CA ASP A 193 -14.98 -8.37 24.16
C ASP A 193 -13.65 -8.01 24.85
N ASP A 194 -12.76 -7.32 24.15
CA ASP A 194 -11.48 -6.86 24.69
C ASP A 194 -11.58 -5.43 25.25
N SER A 195 -10.54 -4.98 25.93
CA SER A 195 -10.49 -3.62 26.48
C SER A 195 -10.29 -2.58 25.41
N MET A 196 -10.96 -1.43 25.51
CA MET A 196 -10.68 -0.26 24.68
C MET A 196 -9.47 0.48 25.22
N TYR A 197 -8.34 0.43 24.51
CA TYR A 197 -7.15 1.20 24.84
C TYR A 197 -7.11 2.51 24.05
N ILE A 198 -6.95 3.63 24.77
CA ILE A 198 -6.79 4.97 24.19
C ILE A 198 -5.51 5.57 24.77
N HIS A 199 -4.37 4.95 24.42
CA HIS A 199 -3.06 5.47 24.79
C HIS A 199 -2.78 6.73 23.98
N ARG A 200 -2.43 7.83 24.63
CA ARG A 200 -2.09 9.07 23.95
C ARG A 200 -0.68 9.00 23.38
N PRO A 201 -0.46 9.57 22.17
CA PRO A 201 0.89 9.74 21.66
C PRO A 201 1.74 10.57 22.62
N ASP A 202 3.02 10.29 22.62
CA ASP A 202 4.04 11.03 23.35
C ASP A 202 4.82 11.88 22.34
N LYS A 203 4.97 13.18 22.62
CA LYS A 203 5.57 14.15 21.69
C LYS A 203 7.09 13.98 21.50
N GLU A 204 7.75 13.27 22.41
CA GLU A 204 9.19 13.00 22.34
C GLU A 204 9.53 11.73 21.54
N LEU A 205 8.49 10.97 21.13
CA LEU A 205 8.62 9.72 20.42
C LEU A 205 8.40 9.87 18.91
N SER A 206 9.07 9.03 18.13
CA SER A 206 8.83 8.94 16.69
C SER A 206 7.44 8.39 16.39
N LEU A 207 7.01 8.52 15.13
CA LEU A 207 5.74 7.96 14.68
C LEU A 207 5.69 6.43 14.85
N ALA A 208 6.80 5.72 14.55
CA ALA A 208 6.91 4.27 14.74
C ALA A 208 6.84 3.87 16.23
N GLU A 209 7.52 4.60 17.11
CA GLU A 209 7.46 4.40 18.56
C GLU A 209 6.03 4.63 19.08
N ASN A 210 5.39 5.72 18.67
CA ASN A 210 4.02 6.04 19.03
C ASN A 210 3.03 4.99 18.53
N PHE A 211 3.23 4.45 17.34
CA PHE A 211 2.36 3.39 16.82
C PHE A 211 2.39 2.15 17.73
N LEU A 212 3.58 1.63 18.07
CA LEU A 212 3.70 0.47 18.96
C LEU A 212 3.21 0.78 20.38
N ARG A 213 3.53 1.97 20.90
CA ARG A 213 3.07 2.45 22.19
C ARG A 213 1.53 2.47 22.29
N MET A 214 0.87 3.01 21.27
CA MET A 214 -0.59 3.10 21.25
C MET A 214 -1.27 1.74 21.05
N LEU A 215 -0.62 0.86 20.27
CA LEU A 215 -1.17 -0.45 19.94
C LEU A 215 -1.11 -1.42 21.13
N ARG A 216 -0.01 -1.43 21.88
CA ARG A 216 0.23 -2.41 22.92
C ARG A 216 -0.42 -2.02 24.25
N PRO A 217 -1.16 -2.92 24.90
CA PRO A 217 -1.82 -2.64 26.17
C PRO A 217 -0.87 -2.11 27.26
N ASP A 218 0.36 -2.64 27.30
CA ASP A 218 1.39 -2.25 28.27
C ASP A 218 2.31 -1.11 27.79
N MET A 219 2.08 -0.58 26.60
CA MET A 219 2.86 0.49 25.97
C MET A 219 4.36 0.18 25.76
N LYS A 220 4.78 -1.08 25.89
CA LYS A 220 6.19 -1.46 25.81
C LYS A 220 6.63 -1.87 24.41
N TYR A 221 7.85 -1.52 24.07
CA TYR A 221 8.53 -1.90 22.84
C TYR A 221 10.05 -1.86 23.06
N THR A 222 10.79 -2.50 22.18
CA THR A 222 12.25 -2.46 22.19
C THR A 222 12.78 -1.50 21.11
N PRO A 223 14.00 -0.96 21.26
CA PRO A 223 14.61 -0.13 20.21
C PRO A 223 14.72 -0.84 18.84
N LEU A 224 14.99 -2.15 18.82
CA LEU A 224 15.04 -2.92 17.58
C LEU A 224 13.67 -3.00 16.88
N GLU A 225 12.59 -3.21 17.65
CA GLU A 225 11.24 -3.27 17.10
C GLU A 225 10.84 -1.96 16.42
N THR A 226 11.10 -0.84 17.08
CA THR A 226 10.78 0.49 16.52
C THR A 226 11.67 0.83 15.34
N HIS A 227 12.94 0.48 15.37
CA HIS A 227 13.87 0.71 14.27
C HIS A 227 13.45 -0.07 13.01
N VAL A 228 13.13 -1.35 13.15
CA VAL A 228 12.66 -2.18 12.02
C VAL A 228 11.33 -1.67 11.46
N LEU A 229 10.41 -1.23 12.33
CA LEU A 229 9.15 -0.64 11.90
C LEU A 229 9.37 0.70 11.17
N ASP A 230 10.27 1.53 11.66
CA ASP A 230 10.60 2.82 11.06
C ASP A 230 11.17 2.65 9.64
N ILE A 231 12.06 1.68 9.45
CA ILE A 231 12.56 1.29 8.12
C ILE A 231 11.44 0.73 7.24
N ALA A 232 10.58 -0.11 7.76
CA ALA A 232 9.43 -0.63 7.00
C ALA A 232 8.54 0.52 6.49
N LEU A 233 8.28 1.52 7.32
CA LEU A 233 7.51 2.70 6.94
C LEU A 233 8.24 3.51 5.84
N LEU A 234 9.55 3.74 5.94
CA LEU A 234 10.33 4.38 4.88
C LEU A 234 10.18 3.65 3.54
N LEU A 235 10.31 2.33 3.53
CA LEU A 235 10.26 1.52 2.31
C LEU A 235 8.88 1.48 1.64
N HIS A 236 7.81 1.80 2.39
CA HIS A 236 6.44 1.82 1.89
C HIS A 236 5.92 3.22 1.51
N MET A 237 6.66 4.30 1.81
CA MET A 237 6.20 5.69 1.62
C MET A 237 5.81 6.02 0.20
N GLU A 238 6.58 5.55 -0.80
CA GLU A 238 6.43 5.97 -2.19
C GLU A 238 6.84 4.84 -3.14
N HIS A 239 6.18 4.77 -4.30
CA HIS A 239 6.53 3.81 -5.36
C HIS A 239 6.04 4.26 -6.74
N GLY A 240 6.29 5.51 -7.09
CA GLY A 240 5.99 6.08 -8.40
C GLY A 240 4.59 6.66 -8.55
N GLY A 241 4.49 7.70 -9.35
CA GLY A 241 3.24 8.41 -9.63
C GLY A 241 2.19 7.58 -10.38
N GLY A 242 2.61 6.50 -11.04
CA GLY A 242 1.74 5.53 -11.71
C GLY A 242 1.20 4.42 -10.79
N ASN A 243 1.61 4.37 -9.53
CA ASN A 243 1.00 3.50 -8.54
C ASN A 243 -0.50 3.80 -8.40
N ASN A 244 -1.36 2.76 -8.32
CA ASN A 244 -2.81 2.95 -8.42
C ASN A 244 -3.37 3.97 -7.44
N SER A 245 -2.96 3.94 -6.17
CA SER A 245 -3.43 4.91 -5.18
C SER A 245 -2.82 6.32 -5.36
N SER A 246 -1.55 6.41 -5.77
CA SER A 246 -0.92 7.70 -6.10
C SER A 246 -1.55 8.34 -7.34
N PHE A 247 -1.83 7.54 -8.37
CA PHE A 247 -2.54 8.02 -9.55
C PHE A 247 -3.98 8.44 -9.24
N THR A 248 -4.68 7.69 -8.39
CA THR A 248 -6.01 8.08 -7.88
C THR A 248 -5.97 9.42 -7.17
N THR A 249 -4.95 9.66 -6.33
CA THR A 249 -4.73 10.96 -5.67
C THR A 249 -4.60 12.09 -6.70
N ARG A 250 -3.78 11.89 -7.76
CA ARG A 250 -3.63 12.87 -8.83
C ARG A 250 -4.95 13.13 -9.57
N VAL A 251 -5.66 12.08 -9.94
CA VAL A 251 -6.96 12.20 -10.65
C VAL A 251 -7.95 13.02 -9.84
N VAL A 252 -8.12 12.71 -8.55
CA VAL A 252 -9.06 13.44 -7.68
C VAL A 252 -8.57 14.86 -7.42
N THR A 253 -7.27 15.05 -7.22
CA THR A 253 -6.67 16.39 -7.06
C THR A 253 -6.91 17.26 -8.27
N SER A 254 -6.75 16.73 -9.49
CA SER A 254 -6.94 17.48 -10.75
C SER A 254 -8.37 17.99 -10.93
N SER A 255 -9.35 17.42 -10.24
CA SER A 255 -10.74 17.89 -10.26
C SER A 255 -11.00 19.08 -9.33
N GLY A 256 -10.02 19.50 -8.52
CA GLY A 256 -10.18 20.56 -7.54
C GLY A 256 -10.82 20.10 -6.22
N SER A 257 -10.81 18.79 -5.92
CA SER A 257 -11.31 18.27 -4.64
C SER A 257 -10.39 18.65 -3.46
N ASP A 258 -10.98 18.71 -2.26
CA ASP A 258 -10.26 18.93 -1.01
C ASP A 258 -9.28 17.79 -0.67
N THR A 259 -8.38 18.04 0.27
CA THR A 259 -7.33 17.08 0.67
C THR A 259 -7.92 15.82 1.28
N TYR A 260 -8.94 15.93 2.11
CA TYR A 260 -9.56 14.79 2.79
C TYR A 260 -10.19 13.82 1.78
N SER A 261 -10.91 14.35 0.80
CA SER A 261 -11.52 13.59 -0.29
C SER A 261 -10.46 12.91 -1.17
N ALA A 262 -9.38 13.59 -1.52
CA ALA A 262 -8.30 13.02 -2.32
C ALA A 262 -7.59 11.87 -1.58
N ILE A 263 -7.29 12.04 -0.29
CA ILE A 263 -6.68 11.00 0.54
C ILE A 263 -7.65 9.83 0.81
N ALA A 264 -8.92 10.09 1.04
CA ALA A 264 -9.94 9.04 1.18
C ALA A 264 -10.09 8.19 -0.10
N ALA A 265 -9.99 8.80 -1.28
CA ALA A 265 -9.97 8.09 -2.55
C ALA A 265 -8.71 7.21 -2.71
N ALA A 266 -7.54 7.72 -2.30
CA ALA A 266 -6.28 6.96 -2.26
C ALA A 266 -6.39 5.75 -1.31
N MET A 267 -6.97 5.94 -0.13
CA MET A 267 -7.26 4.88 0.84
C MET A 267 -8.15 3.79 0.23
N SER A 268 -9.21 4.19 -0.47
CA SER A 268 -10.14 3.27 -1.14
C SER A 268 -9.45 2.47 -2.24
N SER A 269 -8.51 3.08 -2.98
CA SER A 269 -7.67 2.40 -3.96
C SER A 269 -6.71 1.40 -3.29
N LEU A 270 -6.01 1.82 -2.24
CA LEU A 270 -5.03 0.98 -1.53
C LEU A 270 -5.68 -0.25 -0.87
N LYS A 271 -6.88 -0.11 -0.33
CA LYS A 271 -7.65 -1.18 0.30
C LYS A 271 -7.95 -2.36 -0.64
N GLY A 272 -7.92 -2.15 -1.95
CA GLY A 272 -8.24 -3.18 -2.94
C GLY A 272 -7.31 -4.39 -2.85
N ARG A 273 -7.87 -5.60 -2.93
CA ARG A 273 -7.12 -6.88 -2.82
C ARG A 273 -5.95 -7.02 -3.81
N LYS A 274 -6.02 -6.33 -4.95
CA LYS A 274 -4.97 -6.35 -5.98
C LYS A 274 -3.88 -5.29 -5.73
N HIS A 275 -4.03 -4.45 -4.71
CA HIS A 275 -3.10 -3.38 -4.40
C HIS A 275 -2.49 -3.55 -3.01
N GLY A 276 -3.13 -3.13 -1.94
CA GLY A 276 -2.57 -3.15 -0.58
C GLY A 276 -2.73 -4.47 0.19
N GLY A 277 -3.41 -5.47 -0.38
CA GLY A 277 -3.65 -6.75 0.30
C GLY A 277 -2.58 -7.84 0.04
N ALA A 278 -1.47 -7.50 -0.62
CA ALA A 278 -0.49 -8.51 -1.04
C ALA A 278 0.23 -9.17 0.14
N ASN A 279 0.68 -8.40 1.13
CA ASN A 279 1.36 -8.91 2.32
C ASN A 279 0.47 -9.86 3.15
N LEU A 280 -0.83 -9.58 3.26
CA LEU A 280 -1.78 -10.47 3.93
C LEU A 280 -1.90 -11.82 3.21
N MET A 281 -1.89 -11.80 1.87
CA MET A 281 -1.92 -13.03 1.08
C MET A 281 -0.63 -13.84 1.23
N VAL A 282 0.53 -13.18 1.35
CA VAL A 282 1.80 -13.83 1.69
C VAL A 282 1.68 -14.52 3.06
N MET A 283 1.19 -13.84 4.07
CA MET A 283 1.05 -14.42 5.42
C MET A 283 0.12 -15.62 5.45
N ASN A 284 -1.03 -15.54 4.78
CA ASN A 284 -1.96 -16.68 4.71
C ASN A 284 -1.33 -17.87 3.98
N MET A 285 -0.58 -17.64 2.90
CA MET A 285 0.18 -18.67 2.20
C MET A 285 1.26 -19.28 3.08
N MET A 286 2.02 -18.46 3.81
CA MET A 286 3.06 -18.94 4.71
C MET A 286 2.50 -19.75 5.89
N GLU A 287 1.34 -19.39 6.41
CA GLU A 287 0.62 -20.20 7.41
C GLU A 287 0.20 -21.56 6.86
N ASP A 288 -0.33 -21.58 5.64
CA ASP A 288 -0.70 -22.82 4.95
C ASP A 288 0.54 -23.69 4.69
N ILE A 289 1.64 -23.11 4.22
CA ILE A 289 2.92 -23.82 4.02
C ILE A 289 3.41 -24.43 5.34
N ARG A 290 3.46 -23.65 6.43
CA ARG A 290 3.88 -24.13 7.76
C ARG A 290 3.02 -25.27 8.29
N ALA A 291 1.75 -25.30 7.97
CA ALA A 291 0.85 -26.37 8.39
C ALA A 291 1.10 -27.70 7.64
N HIS A 292 1.77 -27.68 6.49
CA HIS A 292 1.95 -28.84 5.63
C HIS A 292 3.41 -29.30 5.50
N ILE A 293 4.40 -28.46 5.83
CA ILE A 293 5.82 -28.79 5.81
C ILE A 293 6.28 -29.12 7.21
N LYS A 294 7.05 -30.21 7.35
CA LYS A 294 7.55 -30.71 8.65
C LYS A 294 8.97 -30.22 8.94
N ASP A 295 9.82 -30.16 7.92
CA ASP A 295 11.21 -29.73 8.04
C ASP A 295 11.43 -28.50 7.15
N TYR A 296 11.68 -27.36 7.78
CA TYR A 296 11.92 -26.08 7.09
C TYR A 296 13.28 -26.01 6.38
N HIS A 297 14.15 -27.02 6.59
CA HIS A 297 15.44 -27.19 5.91
C HIS A 297 15.39 -28.22 4.80
N ASP A 298 14.34 -29.00 4.66
CA ASP A 298 14.15 -29.95 3.57
C ASP A 298 13.68 -29.23 2.30
N GLU A 299 14.61 -28.95 1.42
CA GLU A 299 14.36 -28.25 0.16
C GLU A 299 13.44 -29.04 -0.77
N GLU A 300 13.48 -30.37 -0.77
CA GLU A 300 12.63 -31.21 -1.62
C GLU A 300 11.18 -31.17 -1.12
N GLU A 301 10.95 -31.19 0.18
CA GLU A 301 9.62 -31.04 0.77
C GLU A 301 9.02 -29.67 0.45
N ILE A 302 9.82 -28.60 0.57
CA ILE A 302 9.42 -27.22 0.23
C ILE A 302 9.09 -27.11 -1.26
N GLU A 303 9.99 -27.57 -2.13
CA GLU A 303 9.81 -27.53 -3.59
C GLU A 303 8.50 -28.25 -4.00
N HIS A 304 8.30 -29.45 -3.47
CA HIS A 304 7.10 -30.22 -3.76
C HIS A 304 5.80 -29.52 -3.35
N TYR A 305 5.80 -28.84 -2.18
CA TYR A 305 4.61 -28.12 -1.74
C TYR A 305 4.37 -26.85 -2.56
N LEU A 306 5.40 -26.09 -2.91
CA LEU A 306 5.31 -24.93 -3.80
C LEU A 306 4.80 -25.33 -5.21
N ASP A 307 5.21 -26.48 -5.70
CA ASP A 307 4.73 -27.01 -6.97
C ASP A 307 3.22 -27.30 -6.93
N LYS A 308 2.70 -27.88 -5.83
CA LYS A 308 1.25 -28.04 -5.61
C LYS A 308 0.50 -26.71 -5.62
N ILE A 309 1.07 -25.67 -5.04
CA ILE A 309 0.46 -24.32 -5.08
C ILE A 309 0.38 -23.82 -6.52
N LEU A 310 1.47 -23.94 -7.30
CA LEU A 310 1.53 -23.53 -8.71
C LEU A 310 0.56 -24.30 -9.59
N ASN A 311 0.40 -25.60 -9.33
CA ASN A 311 -0.53 -26.48 -10.05
C ASN A 311 -2.00 -26.34 -9.59
N LYS A 312 -2.31 -25.40 -8.69
CA LYS A 312 -3.66 -25.14 -8.17
C LYS A 312 -4.25 -26.29 -7.33
N GLU A 313 -3.41 -27.09 -6.72
CA GLU A 313 -3.78 -28.23 -5.90
C GLU A 313 -3.80 -27.88 -4.41
N ALA A 314 -3.05 -26.85 -3.99
CA ALA A 314 -2.91 -26.43 -2.59
C ALA A 314 -3.27 -24.94 -2.40
N PHE A 315 -3.36 -24.51 -1.14
CA PHE A 315 -3.70 -23.18 -0.69
C PHE A 315 -5.01 -22.66 -1.32
N ASP A 316 -5.00 -21.49 -2.00
CA ASP A 316 -6.17 -20.84 -2.57
C ASP A 316 -6.51 -21.29 -4.01
N LYS A 317 -5.79 -22.26 -4.54
CA LYS A 317 -5.96 -22.87 -5.86
C LYS A 317 -5.89 -21.89 -7.05
N LYS A 318 -5.23 -20.77 -6.87
CA LYS A 318 -5.03 -19.77 -7.94
C LYS A 318 -3.73 -19.98 -8.73
N GLY A 319 -2.84 -20.82 -8.23
CA GLY A 319 -1.55 -21.09 -8.87
C GLY A 319 -0.58 -19.92 -8.73
N LEU A 320 -0.59 -19.23 -7.57
CA LEU A 320 0.24 -18.08 -7.30
C LEU A 320 1.05 -18.30 -6.02
N ILE A 321 2.37 -18.11 -6.10
CA ILE A 321 3.21 -17.92 -4.92
C ILE A 321 3.25 -16.42 -4.66
N TYR A 322 2.54 -15.99 -3.63
CA TYR A 322 2.41 -14.58 -3.26
C TYR A 322 3.73 -14.03 -2.73
N GLY A 323 3.98 -12.75 -2.96
CA GLY A 323 5.26 -12.12 -2.63
C GLY A 323 6.35 -12.34 -3.68
N MET A 324 6.10 -13.16 -4.70
CA MET A 324 7.02 -13.41 -5.82
C MET A 324 6.57 -12.67 -7.07
N GLY A 325 7.52 -11.96 -7.70
CA GLY A 325 7.27 -11.10 -8.86
C GLY A 325 6.74 -9.73 -8.50
N HIS A 326 6.89 -8.79 -9.42
CA HIS A 326 6.47 -7.41 -9.27
C HIS A 326 6.01 -6.84 -10.61
N ALA A 327 5.12 -5.85 -10.59
CA ALA A 327 4.62 -5.20 -11.81
C ALA A 327 5.70 -4.44 -12.59
N VAL A 328 6.78 -4.03 -11.92
CA VAL A 328 7.90 -3.27 -12.47
C VAL A 328 9.20 -4.09 -12.42
N TYR A 329 9.61 -4.53 -11.22
CA TYR A 329 10.86 -5.24 -11.01
C TYR A 329 10.79 -6.69 -11.52
N SER A 330 11.84 -7.13 -12.21
CA SER A 330 11.98 -8.52 -12.67
C SER A 330 13.17 -9.24 -12.05
N LEU A 331 14.30 -8.55 -11.87
CA LEU A 331 15.52 -9.15 -11.31
C LEU A 331 15.61 -8.97 -9.80
N SER A 332 15.22 -7.82 -9.27
CA SER A 332 15.26 -7.55 -7.83
C SER A 332 14.36 -6.38 -7.45
N ASP A 333 13.78 -6.42 -6.25
CA ASP A 333 13.15 -5.28 -5.59
C ASP A 333 14.16 -4.69 -4.59
N PRO A 334 14.64 -3.45 -4.77
CA PRO A 334 15.66 -2.87 -3.89
C PRO A 334 15.18 -2.74 -2.43
N ARG A 335 13.87 -2.64 -2.22
CA ARG A 335 13.27 -2.55 -0.89
C ARG A 335 13.38 -3.89 -0.16
N GLU A 336 13.07 -4.99 -0.84
CA GLU A 336 13.19 -6.34 -0.29
C GLU A 336 14.64 -6.62 0.14
N ARG A 337 15.60 -6.37 -0.77
CA ARG A 337 17.02 -6.61 -0.52
C ARG A 337 17.55 -5.89 0.72
N VAL A 338 17.20 -4.61 0.89
CA VAL A 338 17.68 -3.86 2.06
C VAL A 338 16.94 -4.23 3.33
N PHE A 339 15.66 -4.62 3.22
CA PHE A 339 14.82 -4.96 4.35
C PHE A 339 15.20 -6.31 4.97
N LYS A 340 15.57 -7.28 4.15
CA LYS A 340 15.90 -8.65 4.57
C LYS A 340 16.89 -8.72 5.75
N GLY A 341 17.95 -7.90 5.74
CA GLY A 341 18.92 -7.87 6.83
C GLY A 341 18.34 -7.47 8.19
N PHE A 342 17.35 -6.56 8.19
CA PHE A 342 16.63 -6.17 9.41
C PHE A 342 15.63 -7.24 9.86
N VAL A 343 15.01 -7.94 8.90
CA VAL A 343 14.12 -9.08 9.17
C VAL A 343 14.88 -10.20 9.88
N GLU A 344 16.07 -10.55 9.40
CA GLU A 344 16.94 -11.55 10.02
C GLU A 344 17.35 -11.17 11.45
N GLN A 345 17.71 -9.91 11.68
CA GLN A 345 18.04 -9.42 13.02
C GLN A 345 16.83 -9.54 13.97
N LEU A 346 15.65 -9.12 13.52
CA LEU A 346 14.43 -9.20 14.31
C LEU A 346 14.04 -10.66 14.57
N ALA A 347 14.12 -11.54 13.57
CA ALA A 347 13.81 -12.97 13.70
C ALA A 347 14.71 -13.64 14.75
N ASN A 348 15.99 -13.33 14.74
CA ASN A 348 16.94 -13.84 15.75
C ASN A 348 16.59 -13.32 17.15
N ALA A 349 16.29 -12.03 17.31
CA ALA A 349 15.92 -11.42 18.58
C ALA A 349 14.59 -11.98 19.15
N LYS A 350 13.67 -12.38 18.26
CA LYS A 350 12.34 -12.93 18.61
C LYS A 350 12.32 -14.46 18.72
N GLY A 351 13.45 -15.15 18.50
CA GLY A 351 13.51 -16.61 18.50
C GLY A 351 12.79 -17.27 17.32
N ARG A 352 12.66 -16.56 16.18
CA ARG A 352 11.97 -16.98 14.98
C ARG A 352 12.96 -17.36 13.83
N ALA A 353 14.16 -17.83 14.17
CA ALA A 353 15.20 -18.20 13.21
C ALA A 353 14.77 -19.35 12.28
N GLU A 354 13.99 -20.30 12.76
CA GLU A 354 13.44 -21.40 11.95
C GLU A 354 12.45 -20.89 10.88
N ASP A 355 11.57 -19.98 11.28
CA ASP A 355 10.69 -19.34 10.31
C ASP A 355 11.48 -18.58 9.24
N MET A 356 12.54 -17.88 9.65
CA MET A 356 13.41 -17.16 8.72
C MET A 356 14.13 -18.12 7.76
N ALA A 357 14.54 -19.31 8.21
CA ALA A 357 15.11 -20.34 7.35
C ALA A 357 14.11 -20.79 6.28
N LEU A 358 12.83 -20.98 6.63
CA LEU A 358 11.78 -21.28 5.68
C LEU A 358 11.60 -20.17 4.64
N TYR A 359 11.55 -18.90 5.07
CA TYR A 359 11.46 -17.75 4.16
C TYR A 359 12.66 -17.71 3.19
N ASN A 360 13.88 -17.91 3.67
CA ASN A 360 15.10 -17.96 2.85
C ASN A 360 15.06 -19.08 1.81
N ASN A 361 14.58 -20.27 2.18
CA ASN A 361 14.42 -21.39 1.26
C ASN A 361 13.36 -21.11 0.19
N ILE A 362 12.22 -20.59 0.57
CA ILE A 362 11.15 -20.21 -0.39
C ILE A 362 11.64 -19.11 -1.34
N GLU A 363 12.31 -18.08 -0.84
CA GLU A 363 12.93 -17.02 -1.66
C GLU A 363 13.84 -17.58 -2.75
N ARG A 364 14.61 -18.60 -2.42
CA ARG A 364 15.55 -19.25 -3.36
C ARG A 364 14.87 -20.21 -4.33
N ILE A 365 13.91 -20.99 -3.87
CA ILE A 365 13.27 -22.08 -4.64
C ILE A 365 12.16 -21.54 -5.55
N ALA A 366 11.28 -20.67 -5.03
CA ALA A 366 10.09 -20.23 -5.74
C ALA A 366 10.36 -19.54 -7.09
N PRO A 367 11.36 -18.65 -7.24
CA PRO A 367 11.66 -18.04 -8.54
C PRO A 367 11.99 -19.06 -9.63
N MET A 368 12.73 -20.12 -9.28
CA MET A 368 13.10 -21.17 -10.23
C MET A 368 11.89 -21.97 -10.70
N LEU A 369 11.00 -22.34 -9.77
CA LEU A 369 9.77 -23.06 -10.08
C LEU A 369 8.83 -22.22 -10.95
N ILE A 370 8.62 -20.95 -10.60
CA ILE A 370 7.77 -20.03 -11.36
C ILE A 370 8.33 -19.83 -12.78
N ALA A 371 9.66 -19.67 -12.92
CA ALA A 371 10.30 -19.51 -14.23
C ALA A 371 10.12 -20.74 -15.10
N LYS A 372 10.27 -21.95 -14.54
CA LYS A 372 10.08 -23.23 -15.21
C LYS A 372 8.61 -23.42 -15.67
N GLU A 373 7.66 -23.22 -14.75
CA GLU A 373 6.24 -23.47 -15.00
C GLU A 373 5.65 -22.46 -15.99
N ARG A 374 5.99 -21.18 -15.88
CA ARG A 374 5.42 -20.11 -16.70
C ARG A 374 6.25 -19.74 -17.92
N LYS A 375 7.39 -20.41 -18.14
CA LYS A 375 8.33 -20.11 -19.23
C LYS A 375 8.73 -18.62 -19.24
N ILE A 376 8.97 -18.06 -18.04
CA ILE A 376 9.37 -16.66 -17.87
C ILE A 376 10.90 -16.58 -17.91
N PHE A 377 11.44 -16.00 -18.96
CA PHE A 377 12.89 -15.82 -19.14
C PHE A 377 13.45 -14.53 -18.52
N LYS A 378 12.58 -13.64 -18.05
CA LYS A 378 12.95 -12.31 -17.53
C LYS A 378 13.37 -12.29 -16.06
N GLY A 379 13.32 -13.43 -15.39
CA GLY A 379 13.52 -13.53 -13.94
C GLY A 379 12.24 -13.26 -13.13
N VAL A 380 12.21 -13.81 -11.92
CA VAL A 380 11.19 -13.57 -10.89
C VAL A 380 11.94 -13.35 -9.59
N SER A 381 11.63 -12.32 -8.85
CA SER A 381 12.24 -12.01 -7.56
C SER A 381 11.19 -11.78 -6.49
N PRO A 382 11.50 -11.97 -5.20
CA PRO A 382 10.65 -11.52 -4.14
C PRO A 382 10.48 -10.01 -4.18
N ASN A 383 9.33 -9.53 -3.72
CA ASN A 383 9.05 -8.13 -3.52
C ASN A 383 8.97 -7.81 -2.03
N VAL A 384 8.84 -6.53 -1.67
CA VAL A 384 8.81 -6.08 -0.27
C VAL A 384 7.70 -6.75 0.56
N ASP A 385 6.57 -7.12 -0.07
CA ASP A 385 5.46 -7.76 0.63
C ASP A 385 5.78 -9.18 1.13
N PHE A 386 6.80 -9.83 0.55
CA PHE A 386 7.23 -11.15 0.98
C PHE A 386 7.69 -11.16 2.44
N TYR A 387 8.39 -10.12 2.88
CA TYR A 387 8.91 -10.02 4.25
C TYR A 387 8.09 -9.10 5.16
N SER A 388 7.35 -8.13 4.63
CA SER A 388 6.69 -7.12 5.47
C SER A 388 5.65 -7.72 6.42
N GLY A 389 4.87 -8.71 5.96
CA GLY A 389 3.92 -9.41 6.80
C GLY A 389 4.60 -10.19 7.94
N PHE A 390 5.75 -10.81 7.68
CA PHE A 390 6.52 -11.52 8.69
C PHE A 390 7.09 -10.57 9.76
N VAL A 391 7.55 -9.40 9.35
CA VAL A 391 7.95 -8.35 10.31
C VAL A 391 6.79 -7.95 11.20
N TYR A 392 5.63 -7.69 10.62
CA TYR A 392 4.45 -7.27 11.40
C TYR A 392 3.99 -8.35 12.37
N ASP A 393 4.06 -9.63 11.97
CA ASP A 393 3.79 -10.77 12.85
C ASP A 393 4.79 -10.83 14.02
N MET A 394 6.08 -10.66 13.76
CA MET A 394 7.11 -10.64 14.82
C MET A 394 7.01 -9.41 15.76
N LEU A 395 6.37 -8.34 15.31
CA LEU A 395 6.07 -7.16 16.12
C LEU A 395 4.73 -7.27 16.87
N ASP A 396 4.07 -8.42 16.81
CA ASP A 396 2.74 -8.67 17.39
C ASP A 396 1.68 -7.68 16.88
N ILE A 397 1.82 -7.25 15.61
CA ILE A 397 0.85 -6.38 14.95
C ILE A 397 -0.26 -7.25 14.37
N PRO A 398 -1.54 -7.00 14.69
CA PRO A 398 -2.64 -7.80 14.16
C PRO A 398 -2.83 -7.60 12.65
N LYS A 399 -3.29 -8.66 11.99
CA LYS A 399 -3.46 -8.69 10.52
C LYS A 399 -4.40 -7.58 9.99
N GLU A 400 -5.36 -7.16 10.79
CA GLU A 400 -6.27 -6.06 10.48
C GLU A 400 -5.53 -4.72 10.28
N LEU A 401 -4.33 -4.58 10.83
CA LEU A 401 -3.49 -3.39 10.71
C LEU A 401 -2.42 -3.45 9.62
N TYR A 402 -2.27 -4.55 8.87
CA TYR A 402 -1.23 -4.66 7.84
C TYR A 402 -1.42 -3.65 6.69
N THR A 403 -2.60 -3.60 6.10
CA THR A 403 -2.90 -2.57 5.07
C THR A 403 -2.98 -1.15 5.64
N PRO A 404 -3.55 -0.90 6.84
CA PRO A 404 -3.42 0.37 7.53
C PRO A 404 -1.99 0.87 7.74
N LEU A 405 -1.04 0.01 8.11
CA LEU A 405 0.38 0.38 8.21
C LEU A 405 0.96 0.84 6.87
N PHE A 406 0.58 0.14 5.80
CA PHE A 406 0.95 0.56 4.45
C PHE A 406 0.40 1.97 4.12
N ALA A 407 -0.84 2.26 4.53
CA ALA A 407 -1.45 3.58 4.37
C ALA A 407 -0.75 4.66 5.21
N ILE A 408 -0.37 4.35 6.47
CA ILE A 408 0.37 5.25 7.36
C ILE A 408 1.69 5.71 6.73
N ALA A 409 2.37 4.81 6.03
CA ALA A 409 3.57 5.17 5.28
C ALA A 409 3.24 5.93 3.99
N ARG A 410 2.32 5.41 3.19
CA ARG A 410 2.05 5.89 1.83
C ARG A 410 1.37 7.25 1.77
N ILE A 411 0.72 7.70 2.84
CA ILE A 411 0.11 9.04 2.86
C ILE A 411 1.13 10.15 2.58
N VAL A 412 2.39 9.96 2.95
CA VAL A 412 3.47 10.92 2.64
C VAL A 412 3.64 11.05 1.12
N GLY A 413 3.74 9.93 0.41
CA GLY A 413 3.81 9.91 -1.05
C GLY A 413 2.56 10.50 -1.70
N TRP A 414 1.36 10.16 -1.23
CA TRP A 414 0.12 10.76 -1.73
C TRP A 414 0.10 12.27 -1.55
N SER A 415 0.52 12.76 -0.38
CA SER A 415 0.57 14.19 -0.08
C SER A 415 1.55 14.92 -1.00
N ALA A 416 2.75 14.34 -1.22
CA ALA A 416 3.74 14.88 -2.15
C ALA A 416 3.19 14.94 -3.59
N HIS A 417 2.56 13.86 -4.07
CA HIS A 417 1.95 13.82 -5.39
C HIS A 417 0.76 14.79 -5.54
N ARG A 418 -0.03 14.99 -4.47
CA ARG A 418 -1.09 15.99 -4.47
C ARG A 418 -0.54 17.41 -4.60
N ILE A 419 0.49 17.75 -3.83
CA ILE A 419 1.12 19.06 -3.90
C ILE A 419 1.73 19.29 -5.29
N GLU A 420 2.44 18.31 -5.83
CA GLU A 420 3.01 18.38 -7.18
C GLU A 420 1.94 18.59 -8.25
N GLU A 421 0.80 17.88 -8.16
CA GLU A 421 -0.32 18.04 -9.08
C GLU A 421 -0.89 19.46 -9.05
N LEU A 422 -1.09 20.04 -7.87
CA LEU A 422 -1.60 21.41 -7.71
C LEU A 422 -0.60 22.49 -8.22
N VAL A 423 0.71 22.22 -8.10
CA VAL A 423 1.75 23.15 -8.55
C VAL A 423 1.95 23.11 -10.05
N THR A 424 1.80 21.94 -10.67
CA THR A 424 2.25 21.70 -12.06
C THR A 424 1.14 21.75 -13.09
N THR A 425 -0.12 21.47 -12.73
CA THR A 425 -1.22 21.34 -13.69
C THR A 425 -2.45 22.14 -13.30
N ASP A 426 -3.16 22.64 -14.30
CA ASP A 426 -4.42 23.36 -14.20
C ASP A 426 -5.56 22.62 -14.90
N LYS A 427 -5.31 21.40 -15.41
CA LYS A 427 -6.27 20.63 -16.19
C LYS A 427 -6.68 19.35 -15.50
N ILE A 428 -7.99 19.07 -15.56
CA ILE A 428 -8.52 17.79 -15.09
C ILE A 428 -7.96 16.62 -15.91
N ILE A 429 -7.52 15.57 -15.24
CA ILE A 429 -7.07 14.33 -15.88
C ILE A 429 -8.30 13.63 -16.46
N ARG A 430 -8.38 13.57 -17.77
CA ARG A 430 -9.53 13.05 -18.51
C ARG A 430 -9.09 12.22 -19.71
N PRO A 431 -8.88 10.91 -19.58
CA PRO A 431 -8.61 10.04 -20.71
C PRO A 431 -9.82 9.93 -21.65
N ALA A 432 -9.58 9.67 -22.93
CA ALA A 432 -10.63 9.43 -23.90
C ALA A 432 -11.07 7.96 -23.90
N TYR A 433 -12.37 7.73 -24.12
CA TYR A 433 -12.95 6.41 -24.28
C TYR A 433 -13.67 6.29 -25.61
N LYS A 434 -13.48 5.17 -26.31
CA LYS A 434 -14.18 4.85 -27.56
C LYS A 434 -15.46 4.07 -27.25
N SER A 435 -16.62 4.62 -27.64
CA SER A 435 -17.88 3.89 -27.57
C SER A 435 -17.92 2.81 -28.65
N LEU A 436 -18.36 1.62 -28.26
CA LEU A 436 -18.65 0.49 -29.16
C LEU A 436 -20.12 0.40 -29.54
N VAL A 437 -20.97 1.16 -28.86
CA VAL A 437 -22.43 1.15 -29.12
C VAL A 437 -22.75 2.14 -30.25
N THR A 438 -23.49 1.67 -31.24
CA THR A 438 -23.99 2.50 -32.33
C THR A 438 -25.16 3.38 -31.85
N LYS A 439 -25.36 4.51 -32.54
CA LYS A 439 -26.52 5.37 -32.25
C LYS A 439 -27.83 4.57 -32.42
N ARG A 440 -28.73 4.72 -31.46
CA ARG A 440 -30.07 4.12 -31.48
C ARG A 440 -31.11 5.23 -31.43
N GLU A 441 -32.22 5.01 -32.11
CA GLU A 441 -33.38 5.91 -32.01
C GLU A 441 -34.12 5.64 -30.68
N TYR A 442 -34.67 6.69 -30.11
CA TYR A 442 -35.51 6.57 -28.94
C TYR A 442 -36.87 5.96 -29.31
N VAL A 443 -37.27 4.92 -28.62
CA VAL A 443 -38.60 4.31 -28.73
C VAL A 443 -39.37 4.65 -27.49
N ASP A 444 -40.60 5.18 -27.66
CA ASP A 444 -41.48 5.47 -26.53
C ASP A 444 -41.76 4.22 -25.70
N ARG A 445 -41.89 4.41 -24.39
CA ARG A 445 -42.08 3.30 -23.43
C ARG A 445 -43.28 2.41 -23.76
N SER A 446 -44.36 2.99 -24.31
CA SER A 446 -45.55 2.27 -24.72
C SER A 446 -45.36 1.37 -25.96
N HIS A 447 -44.24 1.52 -26.68
CA HIS A 447 -43.90 0.77 -27.88
C HIS A 447 -42.61 -0.09 -27.71
N ARG A 448 -42.21 -0.35 -26.47
CA ARG A 448 -41.10 -1.27 -26.14
C ARG A 448 -41.70 -2.62 -25.78
N ASP A 449 -41.21 -3.64 -26.45
CA ASP A 449 -41.56 -5.05 -26.18
C ASP A 449 -40.90 -5.55 -24.89
#